data_de5928ba50b78ec343393a5a3d798383
#
_entry.id   de5928ba50b78ec343393a5a3d798383
#
_cell.length_a   1.000
_cell.length_b   1.000
_cell.length_c   1.000
_cell.angle_alpha   90.00
_cell.angle_beta   90.00
_cell.angle_gamma   90.00
#
_symmetry.space_group_name_H-M   'P 1'
#
loop_
_entity.id
_entity.type
_entity.pdbx_description
1 polymer ?
#
loop_
_entity_poly.entity_id
_entity_poly.type
_entity_poly.pdbx_seq_one_letter_code
_entity_poly.pdbx_strand_id
1 'polypeptide(L)'
;MSIWEPELAGRLHHETIASRLLRGNPLGDPHERPLWVYTPPGYDDSDRRYPAIYVIQGYTGHVAMWANRTPYRQTFPETADAIFADEGVPPCILVYVDAWTSYGGSQFVDSPGTGAYHSYLCDEVVPWVDANFRTIAHRDSRGISGKSSGGFGAMITPMLRPDLFGALATHAGDSLYEYCYLGEFAKAARALRDFGHDIQKWWTDFRSRTAFTNQHDQTLLMTLGCSAAFSADPDGTPRLPFDPRSGQLIPELWDRWLAWDPVRMIDRYADALRSLTAVWIDAGTRDEWFFDLGAEAFRAGLVRIGVPQERIRFELFDAGHGAIDYRYPLATRWLAERLSV
;
A
#
# COMPACT_ATOMS: atom_id res chain seq x y z
N MET A 1 22.25 -24.91 6.43
CA MET A 1 21.06 -24.02 6.53
C MET A 1 20.03 -24.53 5.56
N SER A 2 18.81 -24.81 6.02
CA SER A 2 17.72 -25.28 5.16
C SER A 2 17.24 -24.09 4.30
N ILE A 3 17.12 -24.29 2.97
CA ILE A 3 16.52 -23.28 2.09
C ILE A 3 14.99 -23.20 2.28
N TRP A 4 14.41 -24.16 3.01
CA TRP A 4 12.97 -24.26 3.24
C TRP A 4 12.53 -23.62 4.56
N GLU A 5 13.42 -23.57 5.54
CA GLU A 5 13.17 -23.00 6.87
C GLU A 5 14.42 -22.19 7.27
N PRO A 6 14.57 -20.96 6.78
CA PRO A 6 15.68 -20.12 7.17
C PRO A 6 15.54 -19.75 8.65
N GLU A 7 16.61 -19.93 9.40
CA GLU A 7 16.71 -19.38 10.75
C GLU A 7 16.91 -17.88 10.63
N LEU A 8 15.97 -17.10 11.15
CA LEU A 8 16.13 -15.65 11.31
C LEU A 8 16.91 -15.37 12.61
N ALA A 9 17.77 -14.39 12.58
CA ALA A 9 18.42 -13.87 13.79
C ALA A 9 17.43 -13.09 14.67
N GLY A 10 16.46 -12.44 14.08
CA GLY A 10 15.27 -11.90 14.73
C GLY A 10 14.12 -12.91 14.73
N ARG A 11 12.88 -12.42 14.89
CA ARG A 11 11.70 -13.29 14.96
C ARG A 11 10.52 -12.72 14.18
N LEU A 12 9.85 -13.57 13.38
CA LEU A 12 8.59 -13.25 12.73
C LEU A 12 7.43 -13.84 13.55
N HIS A 13 6.56 -12.95 14.06
CA HIS A 13 5.35 -13.29 14.78
C HIS A 13 4.16 -13.28 13.82
N HIS A 14 3.32 -14.31 13.90
CA HIS A 14 2.09 -14.44 13.11
C HIS A 14 0.91 -14.20 14.05
N GLU A 15 0.41 -12.99 14.03
CA GLU A 15 -0.68 -12.54 14.88
C GLU A 15 -1.99 -12.44 14.10
N THR A 16 -3.08 -12.28 14.83
CA THR A 16 -4.40 -12.00 14.28
C THR A 16 -5.05 -10.89 15.08
N ILE A 17 -5.60 -9.90 14.39
CA ILE A 17 -6.35 -8.81 15.00
C ILE A 17 -7.83 -8.91 14.62
N ALA A 18 -8.71 -8.98 15.62
CA ALA A 18 -10.16 -8.95 15.43
C ALA A 18 -10.62 -7.50 15.30
N SER A 19 -10.71 -7.00 14.08
CA SER A 19 -11.11 -5.62 13.81
C SER A 19 -12.58 -5.37 14.10
N ARG A 20 -12.86 -4.37 14.91
CA ARG A 20 -14.23 -3.89 15.13
C ARG A 20 -14.71 -3.02 13.98
N LEU A 21 -13.79 -2.27 13.36
CA LEU A 21 -14.06 -1.35 12.25
C LEU A 21 -14.38 -2.08 10.95
N LEU A 22 -13.83 -3.29 10.75
CA LEU A 22 -14.12 -4.12 9.58
C LEU A 22 -15.25 -5.11 9.79
N ARG A 23 -15.80 -5.20 11.01
CA ARG A 23 -16.93 -6.09 11.29
C ARG A 23 -18.16 -5.63 10.52
N GLY A 24 -18.73 -6.54 9.71
CA GLY A 24 -19.89 -6.25 8.88
C GLY A 24 -19.59 -5.33 7.71
N ASN A 25 -18.34 -5.36 7.19
CA ASN A 25 -17.96 -4.62 5.99
C ASN A 25 -18.84 -5.03 4.79
N PRO A 26 -19.01 -4.15 3.78
CA PRO A 26 -19.97 -4.34 2.69
C PRO A 26 -19.69 -5.57 1.82
N LEU A 27 -18.46 -6.07 1.81
CA LEU A 27 -18.06 -7.23 1.02
C LEU A 27 -18.25 -8.57 1.74
N GLY A 28 -18.51 -8.52 3.06
CA GLY A 28 -18.58 -9.71 3.89
C GLY A 28 -17.19 -10.36 4.10
N ASP A 29 -16.12 -9.64 3.85
CA ASP A 29 -14.76 -10.12 4.05
C ASP A 29 -14.47 -10.33 5.55
N PRO A 30 -13.58 -11.28 5.93
CA PRO A 30 -13.25 -11.53 7.31
C PRO A 30 -12.78 -10.27 8.04
N HIS A 31 -13.31 -10.04 9.24
CA HIS A 31 -12.85 -8.96 10.12
C HIS A 31 -11.73 -9.41 11.07
N GLU A 32 -11.49 -10.70 11.19
CA GLU A 32 -10.28 -11.25 11.80
C GLU A 32 -9.17 -11.22 10.75
N ARG A 33 -8.21 -10.31 10.95
CA ARG A 33 -7.17 -10.01 9.96
C ARG A 33 -5.83 -10.53 10.44
N PRO A 34 -5.08 -11.25 9.58
CA PRO A 34 -3.71 -11.62 9.89
C PRO A 34 -2.84 -10.36 9.98
N LEU A 35 -1.93 -10.35 10.93
CA LEU A 35 -0.95 -9.30 11.15
C LEU A 35 0.39 -9.96 11.46
N TRP A 36 1.41 -9.72 10.64
CA TRP A 36 2.72 -10.24 10.93
C TRP A 36 3.62 -9.14 11.47
N VAL A 37 4.37 -9.48 12.50
CA VAL A 37 5.30 -8.54 13.14
C VAL A 37 6.68 -9.19 13.22
N TYR A 38 7.65 -8.55 12.58
CA TYR A 38 9.04 -8.94 12.71
C TYR A 38 9.69 -8.12 13.83
N THR A 39 10.35 -8.80 14.77
CA THR A 39 11.18 -8.19 15.81
C THR A 39 12.66 -8.44 15.50
N PRO A 40 13.54 -7.40 15.62
CA PRO A 40 14.93 -7.51 15.22
C PRO A 40 15.77 -8.38 16.19
N PRO A 41 17.00 -8.79 15.80
CA PRO A 41 17.93 -9.49 16.69
C PRO A 41 18.13 -8.74 18.01
N GLY A 42 18.23 -9.48 19.12
CA GLY A 42 18.38 -8.90 20.47
C GLY A 42 17.10 -8.30 21.04
N TYR A 43 15.96 -8.43 20.37
CA TYR A 43 14.68 -7.94 20.89
C TYR A 43 14.34 -8.58 22.24
N ASP A 44 14.46 -9.89 22.38
CA ASP A 44 14.09 -10.61 23.62
C ASP A 44 15.13 -10.47 24.75
N ASP A 45 16.32 -9.92 24.43
CA ASP A 45 17.45 -9.80 25.39
C ASP A 45 17.44 -8.47 26.17
N SER A 46 16.50 -7.56 25.88
CA SER A 46 16.45 -6.23 26.51
C SER A 46 15.03 -5.66 26.58
N ASP A 47 14.83 -4.65 27.45
CA ASP A 47 13.59 -3.87 27.53
C ASP A 47 13.57 -2.67 26.57
N ARG A 48 14.49 -2.59 25.64
CA ARG A 48 14.59 -1.50 24.67
C ARG A 48 13.33 -1.40 23.83
N ARG A 49 12.93 -0.16 23.52
CA ARG A 49 11.89 0.14 22.53
C ARG A 49 12.51 0.46 21.17
N TYR A 50 11.77 0.18 20.12
CA TYR A 50 12.25 0.24 18.75
C TYR A 50 11.35 1.11 17.87
N PRO A 51 11.90 1.84 16.89
CA PRO A 51 11.11 2.40 15.80
C PRO A 51 10.36 1.29 15.07
N ALA A 52 9.28 1.65 14.40
CA ALA A 52 8.47 0.69 13.65
C ALA A 52 8.22 1.16 12.20
N ILE A 53 8.34 0.24 11.24
CA ILE A 53 8.00 0.49 9.83
C ILE A 53 6.82 -0.41 9.47
N TYR A 54 5.71 0.20 9.07
CA TYR A 54 4.50 -0.49 8.62
C TYR A 54 4.62 -0.76 7.12
N VAL A 55 4.56 -2.03 6.76
CA VAL A 55 4.70 -2.49 5.37
C VAL A 55 3.31 -2.88 4.87
N ILE A 56 2.85 -2.21 3.83
CA ILE A 56 1.52 -2.38 3.27
C ILE A 56 1.60 -2.88 1.83
N GLN A 57 0.71 -3.82 1.48
CA GLN A 57 0.76 -4.52 0.20
C GLN A 57 0.15 -3.69 -0.94
N GLY A 58 0.57 -4.03 -2.16
CA GLY A 58 -0.07 -3.56 -3.39
C GLY A 58 -1.41 -4.26 -3.66
N TYR A 59 -2.07 -3.86 -4.75
CA TYR A 59 -3.34 -4.44 -5.20
C TYR A 59 -3.21 -5.96 -5.42
N THR A 60 -4.24 -6.71 -5.03
CA THR A 60 -4.30 -8.19 -4.99
C THR A 60 -3.36 -8.87 -3.98
N GLY A 61 -2.50 -8.12 -3.31
CA GLY A 61 -1.64 -8.67 -2.27
C GLY A 61 -2.41 -9.00 -0.99
N HIS A 62 -1.88 -9.95 -0.21
CA HIS A 62 -2.28 -10.24 1.16
C HIS A 62 -1.03 -10.55 1.99
N VAL A 63 -1.16 -10.62 3.32
CA VAL A 63 0.01 -10.72 4.20
C VAL A 63 0.96 -11.89 3.87
N ALA A 64 0.44 -13.04 3.43
CA ALA A 64 1.28 -14.20 3.12
C ALA A 64 2.19 -14.01 1.89
N MET A 65 1.95 -12.98 1.06
CA MET A 65 2.85 -12.65 -0.05
C MET A 65 4.29 -12.37 0.41
N TRP A 66 4.45 -11.87 1.63
CA TRP A 66 5.76 -11.53 2.19
C TRP A 66 6.63 -12.75 2.47
N ALA A 67 6.03 -13.95 2.61
CA ALA A 67 6.73 -15.22 2.74
C ALA A 67 6.82 -16.01 1.42
N ASN A 68 6.42 -15.43 0.29
CA ASN A 68 6.43 -16.09 -1.01
C ASN A 68 7.87 -16.23 -1.54
N ARG A 69 8.47 -17.37 -1.23
CA ARG A 69 9.85 -17.70 -1.60
C ARG A 69 9.90 -18.27 -3.03
N THR A 70 10.93 -17.89 -3.76
CA THR A 70 11.33 -18.57 -5.01
C THR A 70 12.77 -19.11 -4.89
N PRO A 71 13.21 -20.03 -5.76
CA PRO A 71 14.54 -20.64 -5.65
C PRO A 71 15.72 -19.65 -5.60
N TYR A 72 15.56 -18.48 -6.19
CA TYR A 72 16.63 -17.48 -6.34
C TYR A 72 16.34 -16.15 -5.64
N ARG A 73 15.26 -16.08 -4.85
CA ARG A 73 14.87 -14.86 -4.17
C ARG A 73 14.48 -15.15 -2.72
N GLN A 74 15.15 -14.46 -1.81
CA GLN A 74 14.77 -14.44 -0.40
C GLN A 74 13.41 -13.75 -0.22
N THR A 75 12.72 -14.09 0.85
CA THR A 75 11.52 -13.37 1.27
C THR A 75 11.87 -12.01 1.85
N PHE A 76 10.91 -11.10 1.94
CA PHE A 76 11.19 -9.81 2.56
C PHE A 76 11.55 -9.93 4.06
N PRO A 77 10.90 -10.76 4.88
CA PRO A 77 11.37 -10.99 6.25
C PRO A 77 12.83 -11.45 6.35
N GLU A 78 13.31 -12.30 5.44
CA GLU A 78 14.72 -12.73 5.43
C GLU A 78 15.69 -11.60 5.05
N THR A 79 15.34 -10.81 4.04
CA THR A 79 16.19 -9.66 3.65
C THR A 79 16.18 -8.57 4.71
N ALA A 80 15.06 -8.35 5.40
CA ALA A 80 14.97 -7.45 6.53
C ALA A 80 15.79 -7.94 7.73
N ASP A 81 15.73 -9.23 8.01
CA ASP A 81 16.54 -9.87 9.05
C ASP A 81 18.04 -9.67 8.81
N ALA A 82 18.49 -9.87 7.57
CA ALA A 82 19.88 -9.64 7.18
C ALA A 82 20.29 -8.15 7.33
N ILE A 83 19.38 -7.20 7.08
CA ILE A 83 19.63 -5.78 7.29
C ILE A 83 19.82 -5.47 8.78
N PHE A 84 18.95 -5.98 9.65
CA PHE A 84 19.02 -5.68 11.08
C PHE A 84 20.00 -6.56 11.86
N ALA A 85 20.57 -7.60 11.24
CA ALA A 85 21.72 -8.30 11.73
C ALA A 85 23.05 -7.53 11.47
N ASP A 86 23.04 -6.50 10.61
CA ASP A 86 24.15 -5.58 10.40
C ASP A 86 24.17 -4.54 11.55
N GLU A 87 25.21 -4.60 12.41
CA GLU A 87 25.37 -3.70 13.57
C GLU A 87 25.41 -2.21 13.18
N GLY A 88 25.66 -1.89 11.91
CA GLY A 88 25.66 -0.52 11.39
C GLY A 88 24.27 0.05 11.12
N VAL A 89 23.20 -0.77 11.20
CA VAL A 89 21.83 -0.34 10.94
C VAL A 89 21.00 -0.30 12.22
N PRO A 90 20.37 0.83 12.56
CA PRO A 90 19.47 0.89 13.70
C PRO A 90 18.34 -0.14 13.56
N PRO A 91 18.14 -1.03 14.54
CA PRO A 91 17.13 -2.06 14.43
C PRO A 91 15.71 -1.48 14.55
N CYS A 92 14.79 -1.97 13.70
CA CYS A 92 13.38 -1.59 13.70
C CYS A 92 12.48 -2.81 13.78
N ILE A 93 11.27 -2.63 14.31
CA ILE A 93 10.16 -3.56 14.18
C ILE A 93 9.54 -3.36 12.78
N LEU A 94 9.27 -4.45 12.05
CA LEU A 94 8.47 -4.36 10.82
C LEU A 94 7.08 -4.93 11.07
N VAL A 95 6.06 -4.22 10.60
CA VAL A 95 4.65 -4.58 10.77
C VAL A 95 4.04 -4.80 9.39
N TYR A 96 3.75 -6.05 9.03
CA TYR A 96 3.14 -6.41 7.76
C TYR A 96 1.61 -6.43 7.92
N VAL A 97 0.95 -5.42 7.38
CA VAL A 97 -0.49 -5.21 7.54
C VAL A 97 -1.25 -5.84 6.38
N ASP A 98 -2.30 -6.57 6.67
CA ASP A 98 -3.22 -7.10 5.66
C ASP A 98 -4.41 -6.16 5.47
N ALA A 99 -4.64 -5.74 4.24
CA ALA A 99 -5.80 -4.95 3.82
C ALA A 99 -6.40 -5.48 2.50
N TRP A 100 -6.26 -6.80 2.27
CA TRP A 100 -6.88 -7.50 1.16
C TRP A 100 -8.41 -7.46 1.30
N THR A 101 -9.09 -7.37 0.15
CA THR A 101 -10.55 -7.49 0.04
C THR A 101 -10.88 -8.48 -1.08
N SER A 102 -12.11 -9.00 -1.09
CA SER A 102 -12.58 -9.84 -2.20
C SER A 102 -12.57 -9.14 -3.55
N TYR A 103 -12.54 -7.80 -3.58
CA TYR A 103 -12.31 -6.99 -4.80
C TYR A 103 -10.82 -6.73 -5.08
N GLY A 104 -9.90 -7.42 -4.41
CA GLY A 104 -8.46 -7.35 -4.64
C GLY A 104 -7.69 -6.46 -3.67
N GLY A 105 -8.26 -5.36 -3.20
CA GLY A 105 -7.62 -4.45 -2.24
C GLY A 105 -8.56 -3.34 -1.81
N SER A 106 -8.23 -2.71 -0.68
CA SER A 106 -9.01 -1.62 -0.07
C SER A 106 -8.52 -0.23 -0.49
N GLN A 107 -7.42 -0.15 -1.20
CA GLN A 107 -6.67 1.09 -1.45
C GLN A 107 -6.28 1.85 -0.17
N PHE A 108 -6.32 1.19 0.99
CA PHE A 108 -6.05 1.79 2.30
C PHE A 108 -6.86 3.06 2.60
N VAL A 109 -8.09 3.14 2.08
CA VAL A 109 -9.05 4.21 2.36
C VAL A 109 -10.27 3.68 3.11
N ASP A 110 -10.99 4.57 3.77
CA ASP A 110 -12.32 4.27 4.30
C ASP A 110 -13.34 4.50 3.18
N SER A 111 -14.10 3.46 2.87
CA SER A 111 -15.09 3.52 1.80
C SER A 111 -16.35 2.73 2.13
N PRO A 112 -17.54 3.23 1.77
CA PRO A 112 -18.77 2.45 1.86
C PRO A 112 -18.72 1.19 0.99
N GLY A 113 -17.86 1.13 -0.03
CA GLY A 113 -17.77 -0.01 -0.95
C GLY A 113 -16.81 -1.12 -0.50
N THR A 114 -15.88 -0.84 0.41
CA THR A 114 -14.89 -1.84 0.88
C THR A 114 -14.86 -1.99 2.39
N GLY A 115 -15.09 -0.92 3.14
CA GLY A 115 -14.97 -0.87 4.60
C GLY A 115 -13.98 0.20 5.07
N ALA A 116 -13.80 0.33 6.37
CA ALA A 116 -13.00 1.36 7.03
C ALA A 116 -11.52 0.93 7.17
N TYR A 117 -10.81 0.71 6.05
CA TYR A 117 -9.46 0.15 6.08
C TYR A 117 -8.36 1.15 6.47
N HIS A 118 -8.55 2.45 6.20
CA HIS A 118 -7.63 3.47 6.70
C HIS A 118 -7.74 3.61 8.22
N SER A 119 -8.97 3.67 8.73
CA SER A 119 -9.22 3.67 10.17
C SER A 119 -8.76 2.37 10.84
N TYR A 120 -8.94 1.21 10.20
CA TYR A 120 -8.40 -0.06 10.68
C TYR A 120 -6.87 0.01 10.86
N LEU A 121 -6.12 0.49 9.86
CA LEU A 121 -4.68 0.66 9.96
C LEU A 121 -4.29 1.61 11.10
N CYS A 122 -4.94 2.78 11.15
CA CYS A 122 -4.52 3.87 12.03
C CYS A 122 -5.05 3.74 13.48
N ASP A 123 -6.29 3.28 13.65
CA ASP A 123 -6.98 3.32 14.94
C ASP A 123 -7.09 1.95 15.61
N GLU A 124 -6.76 0.86 14.88
CA GLU A 124 -6.71 -0.48 15.47
C GLU A 124 -5.32 -1.12 15.35
N VAL A 125 -4.72 -1.21 14.17
CA VAL A 125 -3.41 -1.87 14.00
C VAL A 125 -2.30 -1.13 14.73
N VAL A 126 -2.17 0.18 14.54
CA VAL A 126 -1.09 0.96 15.18
C VAL A 126 -1.15 0.86 16.70
N PRO A 127 -2.28 1.17 17.37
CA PRO A 127 -2.34 1.05 18.83
C PRO A 127 -2.23 -0.39 19.33
N TRP A 128 -2.71 -1.38 18.58
CA TRP A 128 -2.54 -2.78 18.95
C TRP A 128 -1.06 -3.19 18.94
N VAL A 129 -0.29 -2.77 17.93
CA VAL A 129 1.15 -3.04 17.85
C VAL A 129 1.89 -2.34 18.98
N ASP A 130 1.57 -1.08 19.27
CA ASP A 130 2.19 -0.33 20.36
C ASP A 130 1.90 -0.95 21.76
N ALA A 131 0.74 -1.61 21.91
CA ALA A 131 0.37 -2.28 23.16
C ALA A 131 1.00 -3.66 23.33
N ASN A 132 1.31 -4.37 22.25
CA ASN A 132 1.78 -5.76 22.28
C ASN A 132 3.28 -5.91 22.00
N PHE A 133 3.93 -4.90 21.40
CA PHE A 133 5.34 -4.89 21.08
C PHE A 133 6.02 -3.64 21.62
N ARG A 134 7.33 -3.71 21.88
CA ARG A 134 8.10 -2.60 22.41
C ARG A 134 8.46 -1.58 21.31
N THR A 135 7.43 -0.95 20.75
CA THR A 135 7.58 0.17 19.83
C THR A 135 7.80 1.48 20.58
N ILE A 136 8.46 2.44 19.92
CA ILE A 136 8.44 3.85 20.34
C ILE A 136 7.18 4.46 19.74
N ALA A 137 6.16 4.67 20.61
CA ALA A 137 4.84 5.17 20.20
C ALA A 137 4.87 6.68 19.88
N HIS A 138 5.71 7.07 18.93
CA HIS A 138 5.86 8.45 18.48
C HIS A 138 5.93 8.51 16.95
N ARG A 139 5.36 9.54 16.35
CA ARG A 139 5.28 9.67 14.89
C ARG A 139 6.67 9.65 14.21
N ASP A 140 7.68 10.30 14.80
CA ASP A 140 9.02 10.41 14.22
C ASP A 140 9.82 9.10 14.34
N SER A 141 9.30 8.13 15.10
CA SER A 141 9.80 6.76 15.21
C SER A 141 8.95 5.76 14.41
N ARG A 142 7.99 6.27 13.61
CA ARG A 142 7.10 5.40 12.83
C ARG A 142 7.10 5.78 11.35
N GLY A 143 7.46 4.79 10.51
CA GLY A 143 7.44 4.89 9.06
C GLY A 143 6.37 3.98 8.44
N ILE A 144 6.00 4.26 7.19
CA ILE A 144 5.11 3.43 6.37
C ILE A 144 5.74 3.21 5.01
N SER A 145 5.67 2.00 4.48
CA SER A 145 6.26 1.62 3.19
C SER A 145 5.31 0.76 2.38
N GLY A 146 5.19 1.03 1.08
CA GLY A 146 4.35 0.25 0.19
C GLY A 146 4.68 0.43 -1.28
N LYS A 147 4.16 -0.48 -2.12
CA LYS A 147 4.31 -0.46 -3.57
C LYS A 147 2.94 -0.41 -4.25
N SER A 148 2.84 0.27 -5.40
CA SER A 148 1.59 0.34 -6.16
C SER A 148 0.47 0.94 -5.29
N SER A 149 -0.68 0.28 -5.16
CA SER A 149 -1.74 0.68 -4.21
C SER A 149 -1.24 0.81 -2.76
N GLY A 150 -0.24 0.00 -2.34
CA GLY A 150 0.44 0.19 -1.07
C GLY A 150 1.31 1.46 -1.05
N GLY A 151 1.93 1.80 -2.17
CA GLY A 151 2.66 3.06 -2.34
C GLY A 151 1.74 4.28 -2.27
N PHE A 152 0.55 4.17 -2.86
CA PHE A 152 -0.53 5.15 -2.69
C PHE A 152 -0.90 5.28 -1.21
N GLY A 153 -1.20 4.15 -0.54
CA GLY A 153 -1.51 4.14 0.89
C GLY A 153 -0.40 4.76 1.74
N ALA A 154 0.88 4.51 1.39
CA ALA A 154 2.02 5.09 2.08
C ALA A 154 2.13 6.61 1.88
N MET A 155 1.72 7.15 0.73
CA MET A 155 1.68 8.60 0.48
C MET A 155 0.55 9.30 1.24
N ILE A 156 -0.67 8.74 1.21
CA ILE A 156 -1.85 9.42 1.80
C ILE A 156 -1.94 9.26 3.32
N THR A 157 -1.45 8.17 3.89
CA THR A 157 -1.58 7.93 5.32
C THR A 157 -0.94 9.02 6.18
N PRO A 158 0.32 9.47 5.93
CA PRO A 158 0.88 10.59 6.67
C PRO A 158 0.21 11.93 6.38
N MET A 159 -0.43 12.09 5.23
CA MET A 159 -1.24 13.30 4.96
C MET A 159 -2.45 13.36 5.87
N LEU A 160 -3.16 12.22 6.01
CA LEU A 160 -4.41 12.11 6.78
C LEU A 160 -4.16 11.96 8.28
N ARG A 161 -3.06 11.31 8.66
CA ARG A 161 -2.68 11.01 10.05
C ARG A 161 -1.22 11.41 10.34
N PRO A 162 -0.92 12.72 10.24
CA PRO A 162 0.41 13.25 10.54
C PRO A 162 0.81 13.08 12.02
N ASP A 163 -0.15 12.79 12.88
CA ASP A 163 0.04 12.43 14.27
C ASP A 163 0.67 11.04 14.47
N LEU A 164 0.50 10.12 13.50
CA LEU A 164 0.96 8.75 13.63
C LEU A 164 2.25 8.44 12.85
N PHE A 165 2.45 9.04 11.67
CA PHE A 165 3.56 8.68 10.79
C PHE A 165 4.41 9.90 10.45
N GLY A 166 5.72 9.82 10.72
CA GLY A 166 6.71 10.85 10.42
C GLY A 166 7.57 10.56 9.19
N ALA A 167 7.50 9.34 8.64
CA ALA A 167 8.30 8.95 7.48
C ALA A 167 7.50 8.04 6.54
N LEU A 168 7.83 8.09 5.24
CA LEU A 168 7.21 7.22 4.23
C LEU A 168 8.21 6.71 3.19
N ALA A 169 7.87 5.55 2.60
CA ALA A 169 8.48 5.06 1.37
C ALA A 169 7.40 4.60 0.39
N THR A 170 7.43 5.12 -0.82
CA THR A 170 6.53 4.75 -1.90
C THR A 170 7.29 4.20 -3.10
N HIS A 171 6.96 2.97 -3.50
CA HIS A 171 7.55 2.28 -4.64
C HIS A 171 6.52 2.20 -5.75
N ALA A 172 6.71 2.94 -6.84
CA ALA A 172 5.75 2.99 -7.96
C ALA A 172 4.31 3.13 -7.44
N GLY A 173 4.07 4.11 -6.54
CA GLY A 173 2.76 4.33 -5.90
C GLY A 173 1.77 4.98 -6.86
N ASP A 174 0.50 4.52 -6.80
CA ASP A 174 -0.57 5.06 -7.65
C ASP A 174 -0.72 6.56 -7.42
N SER A 175 -0.47 7.34 -8.45
CA SER A 175 -0.51 8.81 -8.42
C SER A 175 -0.54 9.38 -9.84
N LEU A 176 -0.97 10.63 -9.98
CA LEU A 176 -1.18 11.29 -11.28
C LEU A 176 -2.20 10.50 -12.11
N TYR A 177 -3.43 10.43 -11.60
CA TYR A 177 -4.50 9.50 -12.02
C TYR A 177 -4.91 9.62 -13.48
N GLU A 178 -4.69 10.77 -14.12
CA GLU A 178 -4.91 10.96 -15.54
C GLU A 178 -4.06 10.01 -16.42
N TYR A 179 -2.89 9.61 -15.94
CA TYR A 179 -2.02 8.71 -16.70
C TYR A 179 -2.22 7.25 -16.31
N CYS A 180 -2.31 6.96 -15.01
CA CYS A 180 -2.36 5.57 -14.57
C CYS A 180 -3.74 4.91 -14.72
N TYR A 181 -4.85 5.68 -14.73
CA TYR A 181 -6.19 5.10 -14.75
C TYR A 181 -7.00 5.35 -16.03
N LEU A 182 -6.89 6.51 -16.70
CA LEU A 182 -7.72 6.79 -17.88
C LEU A 182 -7.52 5.77 -19.01
N GLY A 183 -6.30 5.31 -19.24
CA GLY A 183 -6.01 4.27 -20.23
C GLY A 183 -6.69 2.94 -19.89
N GLU A 184 -6.80 2.61 -18.61
CA GLU A 184 -7.44 1.39 -18.14
C GLU A 184 -8.96 1.44 -18.30
N PHE A 185 -9.60 2.61 -18.17
CA PHE A 185 -11.04 2.77 -18.39
C PHE A 185 -11.44 2.41 -19.82
N ALA A 186 -10.64 2.82 -20.81
CA ALA A 186 -10.90 2.44 -22.21
C ALA A 186 -10.76 0.92 -22.43
N LYS A 187 -9.79 0.27 -21.79
CA LYS A 187 -9.64 -1.19 -21.83
C LYS A 187 -10.81 -1.88 -21.15
N ALA A 188 -11.23 -1.41 -19.97
CA ALA A 188 -12.37 -1.95 -19.22
C ALA A 188 -13.68 -1.82 -19.99
N ALA A 189 -13.98 -0.65 -20.60
CA ALA A 189 -15.19 -0.45 -21.41
C ALA A 189 -15.24 -1.42 -22.61
N ARG A 190 -14.08 -1.69 -23.25
CA ARG A 190 -14.01 -2.70 -24.33
C ARG A 190 -14.25 -4.12 -23.80
N ALA A 191 -13.62 -4.48 -22.68
CA ALA A 191 -13.77 -5.79 -22.07
C ALA A 191 -15.21 -6.07 -21.62
N LEU A 192 -15.90 -5.06 -21.12
CA LEU A 192 -17.30 -5.19 -20.67
C LEU A 192 -18.30 -5.50 -21.80
N ARG A 193 -17.92 -5.35 -23.08
CA ARG A 193 -18.77 -5.76 -24.20
C ARG A 193 -19.14 -7.24 -24.14
N ASP A 194 -18.19 -8.09 -23.73
CA ASP A 194 -18.39 -9.53 -23.61
C ASP A 194 -19.37 -9.90 -22.49
N PHE A 195 -19.62 -8.96 -21.58
CA PHE A 195 -20.53 -9.10 -20.43
C PHE A 195 -21.77 -8.21 -20.54
N GLY A 196 -22.11 -7.75 -21.75
CA GLY A 196 -23.27 -6.88 -21.98
C GLY A 196 -23.15 -5.51 -21.36
N HIS A 197 -21.92 -5.01 -21.17
CA HIS A 197 -21.57 -3.74 -20.51
C HIS A 197 -21.92 -3.69 -19.02
N ASP A 198 -21.90 -4.83 -18.36
CA ASP A 198 -22.28 -4.98 -16.95
C ASP A 198 -21.13 -5.59 -16.15
N ILE A 199 -20.54 -4.80 -15.26
CA ILE A 199 -19.42 -5.22 -14.41
C ILE A 199 -19.84 -6.32 -13.43
N GLN A 200 -21.10 -6.37 -13.00
CA GLN A 200 -21.59 -7.40 -12.09
C GLN A 200 -21.74 -8.75 -12.78
N LYS A 201 -22.06 -8.78 -14.08
CA LYS A 201 -22.04 -10.03 -14.86
C LYS A 201 -20.64 -10.57 -15.00
N TRP A 202 -19.66 -9.70 -15.28
CA TRP A 202 -18.25 -10.11 -15.25
C TRP A 202 -17.83 -10.61 -13.86
N TRP A 203 -18.22 -9.91 -12.80
CA TRP A 203 -17.89 -10.31 -11.44
C TRP A 203 -18.45 -11.68 -11.08
N THR A 204 -19.68 -11.97 -11.48
CA THR A 204 -20.34 -13.27 -11.29
C THR A 204 -19.58 -14.38 -12.04
N ASP A 205 -19.20 -14.12 -13.30
CA ASP A 205 -18.39 -15.03 -14.11
C ASP A 205 -17.01 -15.25 -13.48
N PHE A 206 -16.32 -14.17 -13.10
CA PHE A 206 -15.01 -14.23 -12.46
C PHE A 206 -15.05 -15.11 -11.19
N ARG A 207 -16.05 -14.91 -10.34
CA ARG A 207 -16.22 -15.68 -9.09
C ARG A 207 -16.57 -17.16 -9.33
N SER A 208 -17.09 -17.51 -10.49
CA SER A 208 -17.39 -18.91 -10.86
C SER A 208 -16.13 -19.70 -11.29
N ARG A 209 -15.05 -19.02 -11.56
CA ARG A 209 -13.79 -19.59 -12.03
C ARG A 209 -12.79 -19.75 -10.89
N THR A 210 -11.84 -20.69 -11.02
CA THR A 210 -10.82 -20.97 -10.01
C THR A 210 -9.51 -20.17 -10.19
N ALA A 211 -9.38 -19.43 -11.29
CA ALA A 211 -8.18 -18.68 -11.63
C ALA A 211 -8.48 -17.52 -12.59
N PHE A 212 -7.50 -16.61 -12.73
CA PHE A 212 -7.47 -15.61 -13.80
C PHE A 212 -7.30 -16.30 -15.15
N THR A 213 -8.38 -16.52 -15.84
CA THR A 213 -8.37 -17.25 -17.15
C THR A 213 -8.79 -16.38 -18.32
N ASN A 214 -9.32 -15.19 -18.09
CA ASN A 214 -9.63 -14.22 -19.11
C ASN A 214 -8.57 -13.10 -19.10
N GLN A 215 -8.09 -12.73 -20.29
CA GLN A 215 -7.07 -11.67 -20.45
C GLN A 215 -7.48 -10.31 -19.88
N HIS A 216 -8.78 -10.08 -19.65
CA HIS A 216 -9.34 -8.83 -19.14
C HIS A 216 -9.57 -8.84 -17.61
N ASP A 217 -9.36 -9.97 -16.95
CA ASP A 217 -9.69 -10.12 -15.54
C ASP A 217 -8.97 -9.10 -14.65
N GLN A 218 -7.68 -8.86 -14.88
CA GLN A 218 -6.92 -7.91 -14.07
C GLN A 218 -7.45 -6.47 -14.21
N THR A 219 -7.70 -6.03 -15.46
CA THR A 219 -8.23 -4.68 -15.72
C THR A 219 -9.62 -4.50 -15.10
N LEU A 220 -10.51 -5.50 -15.24
CA LEU A 220 -11.87 -5.41 -14.71
C LEU A 220 -11.90 -5.53 -13.18
N LEU A 221 -11.04 -6.36 -12.57
CA LEU A 221 -10.92 -6.46 -11.13
C LEU A 221 -10.43 -5.14 -10.54
N MET A 222 -9.36 -4.56 -11.11
CA MET A 222 -8.84 -3.27 -10.69
C MET A 222 -9.91 -2.16 -10.84
N THR A 223 -10.60 -2.13 -11.97
CA THR A 223 -11.69 -1.16 -12.21
C THR A 223 -12.79 -1.27 -11.16
N LEU A 224 -13.23 -2.50 -10.84
CA LEU A 224 -14.24 -2.74 -9.82
C LEU A 224 -13.77 -2.36 -8.42
N GLY A 225 -12.57 -2.83 -8.03
CA GLY A 225 -12.00 -2.59 -6.70
C GLY A 225 -11.71 -1.12 -6.43
N CYS A 226 -11.11 -0.41 -7.40
CA CYS A 226 -10.89 1.02 -7.27
C CYS A 226 -12.20 1.82 -7.30
N SER A 227 -13.22 1.38 -8.07
CA SER A 227 -14.54 2.01 -8.00
C SER A 227 -15.21 1.81 -6.65
N ALA A 228 -15.04 0.64 -6.03
CA ALA A 228 -15.52 0.40 -4.67
C ALA A 228 -14.80 1.27 -3.64
N ALA A 229 -13.49 1.51 -3.82
CA ALA A 229 -12.70 2.34 -2.92
C ALA A 229 -12.99 3.84 -3.09
N PHE A 230 -13.08 4.34 -4.33
CA PHE A 230 -13.06 5.80 -4.59
C PHE A 230 -14.42 6.39 -4.96
N SER A 231 -15.34 5.60 -5.51
CA SER A 231 -16.59 6.13 -6.04
C SER A 231 -17.83 5.28 -5.71
N ALA A 232 -17.80 4.47 -4.67
CA ALA A 232 -18.98 3.78 -4.20
C ALA A 232 -20.07 4.76 -3.71
N ASP A 233 -21.32 4.39 -3.93
CA ASP A 233 -22.46 5.08 -3.33
C ASP A 233 -22.57 4.75 -1.83
N PRO A 234 -23.33 5.52 -1.04
CA PRO A 234 -23.46 5.30 0.41
C PRO A 234 -24.00 3.91 0.80
N ASP A 235 -24.68 3.22 -0.12
CA ASP A 235 -25.15 1.83 0.07
C ASP A 235 -24.09 0.76 -0.22
N GLY A 236 -22.87 1.19 -0.57
CA GLY A 236 -21.74 0.31 -0.90
C GLY A 236 -21.64 -0.09 -2.37
N THR A 237 -22.59 0.33 -3.22
CA THR A 237 -22.57 -0.01 -4.66
C THR A 237 -21.40 0.69 -5.37
N PRO A 238 -20.43 -0.05 -5.96
CA PRO A 238 -19.37 0.55 -6.74
C PRO A 238 -19.90 1.26 -8.00
N ARG A 239 -19.43 2.49 -8.24
CA ARG A 239 -19.81 3.28 -9.43
C ARG A 239 -18.58 3.48 -10.31
N LEU A 240 -18.69 3.00 -11.56
CA LEU A 240 -17.63 3.19 -12.56
C LEU A 240 -17.54 4.67 -12.92
N PRO A 241 -16.31 5.27 -12.99
CA PRO A 241 -16.14 6.69 -13.34
C PRO A 241 -16.34 6.96 -14.84
N PHE A 242 -16.87 6.01 -15.58
CA PHE A 242 -17.15 6.10 -17.01
C PHE A 242 -18.41 5.30 -17.38
N ASP A 243 -19.04 5.68 -18.46
CA ASP A 243 -20.13 4.91 -19.07
C ASP A 243 -19.58 3.61 -19.69
N PRO A 244 -20.05 2.41 -19.29
CA PRO A 244 -19.44 1.14 -19.73
C PRO A 244 -19.69 0.82 -21.22
N ARG A 245 -20.57 1.54 -21.92
CA ARG A 245 -20.82 1.35 -23.36
C ARG A 245 -19.93 2.24 -24.22
N SER A 246 -19.85 3.51 -23.86
CA SER A 246 -19.13 4.53 -24.62
C SER A 246 -17.70 4.75 -24.15
N GLY A 247 -17.38 4.44 -22.89
CA GLY A 247 -16.14 4.81 -22.24
C GLY A 247 -16.08 6.30 -21.84
N GLN A 248 -17.18 7.05 -22.05
CA GLN A 248 -17.24 8.46 -21.70
C GLN A 248 -17.14 8.64 -20.18
N LEU A 249 -16.28 9.53 -19.74
CA LEU A 249 -16.14 9.85 -18.31
C LEU A 249 -17.45 10.43 -17.75
N ILE A 250 -17.74 10.05 -16.52
CA ILE A 250 -18.80 10.62 -15.69
C ILE A 250 -18.11 11.61 -14.75
N PRO A 251 -18.16 12.93 -15.01
CA PRO A 251 -17.32 13.91 -14.34
C PRO A 251 -17.39 13.85 -12.82
N GLU A 252 -18.60 13.77 -12.24
CA GLU A 252 -18.79 13.75 -10.80
C GLU A 252 -18.21 12.49 -10.12
N LEU A 253 -18.11 11.38 -10.82
CA LEU A 253 -17.48 10.16 -10.31
C LEU A 253 -15.96 10.22 -10.50
N TRP A 254 -15.50 10.75 -11.63
CA TRP A 254 -14.08 10.96 -11.86
C TRP A 254 -13.48 11.97 -10.87
N ASP A 255 -14.20 13.03 -10.53
CA ASP A 255 -13.79 14.00 -9.51
C ASP A 255 -13.64 13.36 -8.11
N ARG A 256 -14.47 12.35 -7.78
CA ARG A 256 -14.28 11.56 -6.55
C ARG A 256 -12.95 10.83 -6.55
N TRP A 257 -12.54 10.25 -7.69
CA TRP A 257 -11.23 9.59 -7.81
C TRP A 257 -10.10 10.61 -7.70
N LEU A 258 -10.18 11.72 -8.44
CA LEU A 258 -9.16 12.77 -8.41
C LEU A 258 -8.96 13.39 -7.02
N ALA A 259 -9.98 13.37 -6.17
CA ALA A 259 -9.87 13.81 -4.79
C ALA A 259 -8.93 12.94 -3.95
N TRP A 260 -8.65 11.72 -4.38
CA TRP A 260 -7.71 10.80 -3.76
C TRP A 260 -6.33 10.76 -4.42
N ASP A 261 -6.13 11.46 -5.55
CA ASP A 261 -4.82 11.51 -6.19
C ASP A 261 -3.79 12.20 -5.29
N PRO A 262 -2.72 11.50 -4.86
CA PRO A 262 -1.72 12.07 -3.96
C PRO A 262 -1.07 13.34 -4.46
N VAL A 263 -0.90 13.49 -5.79
CA VAL A 263 -0.32 14.71 -6.39
C VAL A 263 -1.27 15.90 -6.21
N ARG A 264 -2.57 15.68 -6.33
CA ARG A 264 -3.61 16.71 -6.12
C ARG A 264 -3.86 17.02 -4.64
N MET A 265 -3.57 16.06 -3.78
CA MET A 265 -3.73 16.23 -2.33
C MET A 265 -2.63 17.11 -1.71
N ILE A 266 -1.47 17.29 -2.35
CA ILE A 266 -0.28 17.96 -1.78
C ILE A 266 -0.60 19.30 -1.16
N ASP A 267 -1.31 20.18 -1.86
CA ASP A 267 -1.56 21.56 -1.39
C ASP A 267 -2.48 21.56 -0.17
N ARG A 268 -3.48 20.69 -0.16
CA ARG A 268 -4.40 20.55 0.97
C ARG A 268 -3.71 20.02 2.23
N TYR A 269 -2.72 19.17 2.08
CA TYR A 269 -2.01 18.52 3.19
C TYR A 269 -0.55 18.99 3.32
N ALA A 270 -0.26 20.21 2.84
CA ALA A 270 1.09 20.73 2.81
C ALA A 270 1.79 20.77 4.17
N ASP A 271 1.07 21.11 5.25
CA ASP A 271 1.64 21.16 6.60
C ASP A 271 2.03 19.75 7.10
N ALA A 272 1.18 18.76 6.87
CA ALA A 272 1.46 17.37 7.19
C ALA A 272 2.70 16.87 6.44
N LEU A 273 2.78 17.13 5.14
CA LEU A 273 3.90 16.74 4.29
C LEU A 273 5.21 17.45 4.66
N ARG A 274 5.17 18.75 4.97
CA ARG A 274 6.35 19.50 5.46
C ARG A 274 6.88 18.98 6.80
N SER A 275 6.02 18.36 7.61
CA SER A 275 6.38 17.79 8.89
C SER A 275 7.09 16.43 8.81
N LEU A 276 7.15 15.81 7.62
CA LEU A 276 7.83 14.52 7.43
C LEU A 276 9.34 14.64 7.64
N THR A 277 9.90 13.67 8.32
CA THR A 277 11.35 13.57 8.60
C THR A 277 12.10 12.86 7.47
N ALA A 278 11.45 11.93 6.77
CA ALA A 278 12.04 11.15 5.69
C ALA A 278 10.99 10.72 4.65
N VAL A 279 11.34 10.86 3.37
CA VAL A 279 10.48 10.50 2.23
C VAL A 279 11.32 9.78 1.19
N TRP A 280 11.02 8.48 0.95
CA TRP A 280 11.58 7.71 -0.14
C TRP A 280 10.56 7.58 -1.27
N ILE A 281 10.95 7.92 -2.49
CA ILE A 281 10.12 7.84 -3.68
C ILE A 281 10.93 7.16 -4.78
N ASP A 282 10.44 6.07 -5.34
CA ASP A 282 11.06 5.46 -6.50
C ASP A 282 10.04 4.80 -7.44
N ALA A 283 10.43 4.65 -8.71
CA ALA A 283 9.64 3.95 -9.73
C ALA A 283 10.53 3.48 -10.88
N GLY A 284 10.07 2.46 -11.59
CA GLY A 284 10.72 2.00 -12.82
C GLY A 284 10.38 2.90 -14.01
N THR A 285 11.39 3.27 -14.82
CA THR A 285 11.23 4.15 -16.00
C THR A 285 10.43 3.51 -17.16
N ARG A 286 10.07 2.24 -17.04
CA ARG A 286 9.24 1.50 -18.01
C ARG A 286 7.99 0.94 -17.36
N ASP A 287 7.53 1.60 -16.30
CA ASP A 287 6.30 1.21 -15.59
C ASP A 287 5.10 1.30 -16.53
N GLU A 288 4.35 0.21 -16.64
CA GLU A 288 3.24 0.06 -17.59
C GLU A 288 2.03 0.92 -17.24
N TRP A 289 1.96 1.45 -16.01
CA TRP A 289 0.94 2.39 -15.52
C TRP A 289 1.47 3.82 -15.37
N PHE A 290 2.69 4.10 -15.87
CA PHE A 290 3.29 5.44 -15.83
C PHE A 290 3.48 6.00 -14.40
N PHE A 291 3.72 5.12 -13.42
CA PHE A 291 3.94 5.56 -12.04
C PHE A 291 5.27 6.31 -11.85
N ASP A 292 6.20 6.21 -12.77
CA ASP A 292 7.40 7.05 -12.84
C ASP A 292 7.06 8.53 -13.01
N LEU A 293 6.05 8.84 -13.83
CA LEU A 293 5.55 10.22 -14.01
C LEU A 293 4.86 10.72 -12.73
N GLY A 294 4.08 9.86 -12.09
CA GLY A 294 3.46 10.15 -10.80
C GLY A 294 4.47 10.38 -9.68
N ALA A 295 5.53 9.55 -9.62
CA ALA A 295 6.63 9.69 -8.67
C ALA A 295 7.36 11.04 -8.84
N GLU A 296 7.66 11.43 -10.09
CA GLU A 296 8.28 12.73 -10.40
C GLU A 296 7.36 13.89 -10.02
N ALA A 297 6.07 13.81 -10.36
CA ALA A 297 5.09 14.86 -10.03
C ALA A 297 4.93 15.00 -8.50
N PHE A 298 4.88 13.88 -7.76
CA PHE A 298 4.79 13.91 -6.30
C PHE A 298 6.05 14.52 -5.69
N ARG A 299 7.25 14.10 -6.12
CA ARG A 299 8.52 14.72 -5.70
C ARG A 299 8.56 16.23 -5.97
N ALA A 300 8.22 16.63 -7.19
CA ALA A 300 8.19 18.06 -7.55
C ALA A 300 7.21 18.86 -6.69
N GLY A 301 6.05 18.26 -6.39
CA GLY A 301 5.07 18.86 -5.48
C GLY A 301 5.61 19.04 -4.06
N LEU A 302 6.30 18.04 -3.50
CA LEU A 302 6.93 18.13 -2.18
C LEU A 302 7.98 19.25 -2.10
N VAL A 303 8.83 19.36 -3.13
CA VAL A 303 9.82 20.45 -3.22
C VAL A 303 9.12 21.80 -3.31
N ARG A 304 8.07 21.92 -4.12
CA ARG A 304 7.28 23.14 -4.30
C ARG A 304 6.66 23.65 -3.01
N ILE A 305 6.17 22.75 -2.16
CA ILE A 305 5.61 23.14 -0.84
C ILE A 305 6.67 23.34 0.23
N GLY A 306 7.95 23.14 -0.07
CA GLY A 306 9.07 23.44 0.82
C GLY A 306 9.51 22.27 1.71
N VAL A 307 9.25 21.00 1.34
CA VAL A 307 9.89 19.86 2.00
C VAL A 307 11.40 19.89 1.70
N PRO A 308 12.29 19.87 2.71
CA PRO A 308 13.74 19.92 2.51
C PRO A 308 14.23 18.74 1.65
N GLN A 309 15.08 19.06 0.66
CA GLN A 309 15.57 18.04 -0.29
C GLN A 309 16.37 16.92 0.39
N GLU A 310 17.07 17.22 1.45
CA GLU A 310 17.84 16.24 2.25
C GLU A 310 16.93 15.19 2.94
N ARG A 311 15.65 15.48 3.07
CA ARG A 311 14.65 14.53 3.58
C ARG A 311 14.05 13.66 2.48
N ILE A 312 14.30 13.98 1.20
CA ILE A 312 13.73 13.28 0.05
C ILE A 312 14.81 12.40 -0.60
N ARG A 313 14.61 11.10 -0.62
CA ARG A 313 15.33 10.16 -1.49
C ARG A 313 14.45 9.90 -2.71
N PHE A 314 14.95 10.24 -3.90
CA PHE A 314 14.24 10.02 -5.16
C PHE A 314 15.11 9.24 -6.13
N GLU A 315 14.52 8.22 -6.79
CA GLU A 315 15.23 7.43 -7.79
C GLU A 315 14.27 6.88 -8.84
N LEU A 316 14.56 7.13 -10.11
CA LEU A 316 13.99 6.41 -11.24
C LEU A 316 15.03 5.39 -11.72
N PHE A 317 14.63 4.15 -11.94
CA PHE A 317 15.54 3.06 -12.30
C PHE A 317 15.01 2.24 -13.49
N ASP A 318 15.89 1.54 -14.19
CA ASP A 318 15.53 0.77 -15.39
C ASP A 318 14.76 -0.52 -15.06
N ALA A 319 13.44 -0.42 -14.91
CA ALA A 319 12.52 -1.53 -14.67
C ALA A 319 11.10 -1.19 -15.13
N GLY A 320 10.22 -2.20 -15.25
CA GLY A 320 8.77 -2.06 -15.31
C GLY A 320 8.16 -2.04 -13.90
N HIS A 321 6.86 -2.25 -13.80
CA HIS A 321 6.14 -2.31 -12.51
C HIS A 321 6.45 -3.58 -11.71
N GLY A 322 6.63 -4.70 -12.41
CA GLY A 322 6.87 -6.01 -11.80
C GLY A 322 8.32 -6.17 -11.30
N ALA A 323 8.52 -7.16 -10.41
CA ALA A 323 9.83 -7.62 -9.94
C ALA A 323 10.72 -6.53 -9.30
N ILE A 324 10.14 -5.50 -8.72
CA ILE A 324 10.86 -4.43 -8.01
C ILE A 324 10.84 -4.59 -6.48
N ASP A 325 10.46 -5.76 -5.99
CA ASP A 325 10.35 -6.02 -4.53
C ASP A 325 11.67 -5.79 -3.77
N TYR A 326 12.82 -5.88 -4.46
CA TYR A 326 14.13 -5.57 -3.89
C TYR A 326 14.28 -4.10 -3.44
N ARG A 327 13.34 -3.24 -3.80
CA ARG A 327 13.32 -1.84 -3.37
C ARG A 327 12.89 -1.69 -1.90
N TYR A 328 12.01 -2.57 -1.41
CA TYR A 328 11.58 -2.55 0.00
C TYR A 328 12.74 -2.65 0.99
N PRO A 329 13.68 -3.62 0.87
CA PRO A 329 14.84 -3.68 1.77
C PRO A 329 15.71 -2.43 1.74
N LEU A 330 15.91 -1.83 0.56
CA LEU A 330 16.71 -0.59 0.42
C LEU A 330 16.05 0.58 1.17
N ALA A 331 14.74 0.76 0.96
CA ALA A 331 13.99 1.80 1.67
C ALA A 331 13.88 1.52 3.17
N THR A 332 13.75 0.25 3.57
CA THR A 332 13.72 -0.15 4.98
C THR A 332 14.99 0.27 5.69
N ARG A 333 16.17 -0.06 5.12
CA ARG A 333 17.46 0.38 5.67
C ARG A 333 17.54 1.91 5.78
N TRP A 334 17.20 2.61 4.71
CA TRP A 334 17.25 4.07 4.65
C TRP A 334 16.30 4.75 5.64
N LEU A 335 15.09 4.20 5.84
CA LEU A 335 14.14 4.69 6.84
C LEU A 335 14.64 4.43 8.25
N ALA A 336 15.15 3.21 8.53
CA ALA A 336 15.68 2.84 9.84
C ALA A 336 16.78 3.80 10.32
N GLU A 337 17.64 4.26 9.41
CA GLU A 337 18.70 5.24 9.70
C GLU A 337 18.20 6.65 10.03
N ARG A 338 16.88 6.93 9.80
CA ARG A 338 16.27 8.26 9.92
C ARG A 338 15.14 8.35 10.91
N LEU A 339 14.59 7.22 11.32
CA LEU A 339 13.59 7.19 12.39
C LEU A 339 14.25 7.47 13.74
N SER A 340 13.59 8.26 14.58
CA SER A 340 14.06 8.58 15.92
C SER A 340 14.06 7.34 16.81
N VAL A 341 15.12 7.18 17.63
CA VAL A 341 15.35 6.09 18.58
C VAL A 341 15.28 6.57 20.01
#